data_9e2f2df10a7dc5e9a96257629f7157cd
#
_entry.id   9e2f2df10a7dc5e9a96257629f7157cd
#
_cell.length_a   1.000
_cell.length_b   1.000
_cell.length_c   1.000
_cell.angle_alpha   90.00
_cell.angle_beta   90.00
_cell.angle_gamma   90.00
#
_symmetry.space_group_name_H-M   'P 1'
#
loop_
_entity.id
_entity.type
_entity.pdbx_description
1 polymer ?
#
loop_
_entity_poly.entity_id
_entity_poly.type
_entity_poly.pdbx_seq_one_letter_code
_entity_poly.pdbx_strand_id
1 'polypeptide(L)'
;MTSYTNISRWLKSGEYRSQLDSALTKIVRDCDHSDSEAHTSSIFETEIYYLVRHQTGLELCFSKETPVEGIVHKFEGLSSRKSGRGRLDAVVNNVIIEYKHHTKFKTEKQITSAYEQVKDYLTALYSNEGVKYDAVLTDGIKVAYFQFVGDTIRYSSLRSMSVDDIDRIIKAILNNQSKKFDPSNIVKDFSISQNSDSCSKTIARILHQQLNENITEKSSMLYSEWKELMHLSVEDNGKGNDIAKRREDLSSIFNSVIDDTESEYKALFALQTTYAIIVKLIACKVVDKLNFNEETHEYHDLASLTFDKTQKFFQNMEDGYSYNSMGIRNFLEGDFFSWYADSSQFSEDFWNNVKEIIQKLDDYSSFSFNVKYNPE
;
A
#
# COMPACT_ATOMS: atom_id res chain seq x y z
N MET A 1 -4.48 -25.84 -6.50
CA MET A 1 -4.59 -24.42 -6.06
C MET A 1 -3.27 -23.75 -6.38
N THR A 2 -3.29 -22.55 -6.96
CA THR A 2 -2.05 -21.83 -7.28
C THR A 2 -1.41 -21.33 -5.98
N SER A 3 -0.08 -21.16 -5.96
CA SER A 3 0.66 -20.60 -4.80
C SER A 3 0.08 -19.26 -4.34
N TYR A 4 -0.36 -18.43 -5.28
CA TYR A 4 -1.04 -17.16 -5.03
C TYR A 4 -2.28 -17.30 -4.13
N THR A 5 -3.15 -18.28 -4.38
CA THR A 5 -4.35 -18.50 -3.55
C THR A 5 -4.00 -18.84 -2.10
N ASN A 6 -2.91 -19.60 -1.89
CA ASN A 6 -2.45 -19.95 -0.55
C ASN A 6 -1.86 -18.75 0.17
N ILE A 7 -1.09 -17.91 -0.53
CA ILE A 7 -0.52 -16.66 0.02
C ILE A 7 -1.65 -15.72 0.47
N SER A 8 -2.58 -15.40 -0.43
CA SER A 8 -3.69 -14.49 -0.12
C SER A 8 -4.54 -15.01 1.05
N ARG A 9 -4.78 -16.33 1.10
CA ARG A 9 -5.50 -16.95 2.22
C ARG A 9 -4.76 -16.78 3.54
N TRP A 10 -3.46 -17.01 3.53
CA TRP A 10 -2.63 -16.87 4.73
C TRP A 10 -2.58 -15.44 5.23
N LEU A 11 -2.25 -14.48 4.35
CA LEU A 11 -2.17 -13.06 4.70
C LEU A 11 -3.50 -12.48 5.25
N LYS A 12 -4.63 -13.12 4.91
CA LYS A 12 -5.98 -12.74 5.39
C LYS A 12 -6.48 -13.62 6.55
N SER A 13 -5.69 -14.57 7.01
CA SER A 13 -6.09 -15.45 8.12
C SER A 13 -6.04 -14.74 9.46
N GLY A 14 -6.97 -15.06 10.37
CA GLY A 14 -6.95 -14.52 11.73
C GLY A 14 -5.73 -14.93 12.56
N GLU A 15 -4.98 -15.94 12.12
CA GLU A 15 -3.77 -16.43 12.78
C GLU A 15 -2.49 -15.73 12.31
N TYR A 16 -2.57 -15.02 11.17
CA TYR A 16 -1.38 -14.43 10.53
C TYR A 16 -0.56 -13.57 11.49
N ARG A 17 -1.22 -12.63 12.17
CA ARG A 17 -0.53 -11.71 13.10
C ARG A 17 0.12 -12.43 14.30
N SER A 18 -0.53 -13.44 14.86
CA SER A 18 0.06 -14.21 15.96
C SER A 18 1.25 -15.05 15.52
N GLN A 19 1.27 -15.50 14.26
CA GLN A 19 2.40 -16.21 13.68
C GLN A 19 3.59 -15.26 13.45
N LEU A 20 3.34 -14.03 13.02
CA LEU A 20 4.37 -12.99 12.89
C LEU A 20 4.97 -12.62 14.24
N ASP A 21 4.14 -12.46 15.27
CA ASP A 21 4.58 -12.16 16.65
C ASP A 21 5.45 -13.28 17.22
N SER A 22 5.08 -14.52 16.98
CA SER A 22 5.87 -15.68 17.36
C SER A 22 7.22 -15.72 16.65
N ALA A 23 7.27 -15.42 15.35
CA ALA A 23 8.50 -15.37 14.57
C ALA A 23 9.41 -14.23 15.05
N LEU A 24 8.86 -13.02 15.25
CA LEU A 24 9.59 -11.88 15.80
C LEU A 24 10.24 -12.23 17.16
N THR A 25 9.45 -12.81 18.08
CA THR A 25 9.92 -13.16 19.41
C THR A 25 11.13 -14.12 19.35
N LYS A 26 11.09 -15.09 18.45
CA LYS A 26 12.21 -16.03 18.24
C LYS A 26 13.41 -15.33 17.63
N ILE A 27 13.19 -14.55 16.53
CA ILE A 27 14.28 -13.83 15.85
C ILE A 27 15.02 -12.92 16.83
N VAL A 28 14.30 -12.08 17.57
CA VAL A 28 14.90 -11.13 18.52
C VAL A 28 15.68 -11.86 19.60
N ARG A 29 15.07 -12.88 20.23
CA ARG A 29 15.71 -13.65 21.30
C ARG A 29 17.00 -14.33 20.81
N ASP A 30 16.96 -14.98 19.67
CA ASP A 30 18.06 -15.82 19.21
C ASP A 30 19.17 -14.95 18.55
N CYS A 31 18.81 -13.82 17.93
CA CYS A 31 19.78 -12.85 17.41
C CYS A 31 20.50 -12.06 18.52
N ASP A 32 19.88 -11.81 19.67
CA ASP A 32 20.53 -11.18 20.82
C ASP A 32 21.70 -12.03 21.36
N HIS A 33 21.66 -13.34 21.13
CA HIS A 33 22.68 -14.29 21.51
C HIS A 33 23.55 -14.76 20.34
N SER A 34 23.45 -14.13 19.18
CA SER A 34 24.23 -14.53 18.01
C SER A 34 25.72 -14.15 18.16
N ASP A 35 26.58 -15.01 17.63
CA ASP A 35 28.07 -14.84 17.75
C ASP A 35 28.63 -14.07 16.53
N SER A 36 27.91 -13.97 15.45
CA SER A 36 28.38 -13.41 14.16
C SER A 36 27.25 -12.96 13.26
N GLU A 37 27.59 -12.17 12.24
CA GLU A 37 26.65 -11.79 11.18
C GLU A 37 26.08 -13.02 10.44
N ALA A 38 26.90 -14.03 10.20
CA ALA A 38 26.46 -15.27 9.58
C ALA A 38 25.47 -16.05 10.46
N HIS A 39 25.64 -16.02 11.79
CA HIS A 39 24.69 -16.62 12.72
C HIS A 39 23.38 -15.83 12.75
N THR A 40 23.45 -14.50 12.82
CA THR A 40 22.28 -13.62 12.71
C THR A 40 21.48 -13.88 11.43
N SER A 41 22.16 -13.94 10.28
CA SER A 41 21.49 -14.22 8.99
C SER A 41 20.83 -15.59 8.97
N SER A 42 21.49 -16.61 9.52
CA SER A 42 20.94 -17.97 9.55
C SER A 42 19.67 -18.06 10.41
N ILE A 43 19.64 -17.41 11.57
CA ILE A 43 18.46 -17.35 12.44
C ILE A 43 17.30 -16.68 11.70
N PHE A 44 17.54 -15.46 11.20
CA PHE A 44 16.51 -14.66 10.55
C PHE A 44 15.90 -15.36 9.34
N GLU A 45 16.73 -15.84 8.42
CA GLU A 45 16.29 -16.50 7.20
C GLU A 45 15.57 -17.82 7.47
N THR A 46 16.05 -18.58 8.47
CA THR A 46 15.41 -19.84 8.87
C THR A 46 13.98 -19.60 9.36
N GLU A 47 13.77 -18.62 10.23
CA GLU A 47 12.42 -18.32 10.75
C GLU A 47 11.50 -17.80 9.64
N ILE A 48 11.97 -16.89 8.78
CA ILE A 48 11.17 -16.40 7.63
C ILE A 48 10.86 -17.52 6.64
N TYR A 49 11.86 -18.37 6.32
CA TYR A 49 11.69 -19.50 5.41
C TYR A 49 10.64 -20.48 5.93
N TYR A 50 10.75 -20.91 7.18
CA TYR A 50 9.79 -21.88 7.75
C TYR A 50 8.40 -21.31 7.86
N LEU A 51 8.29 -20.04 8.24
CA LEU A 51 6.99 -19.38 8.34
C LEU A 51 6.30 -19.33 6.97
N VAL A 52 6.97 -18.87 5.94
CA VAL A 52 6.39 -18.78 4.58
C VAL A 52 6.10 -20.18 4.02
N ARG A 53 7.05 -21.10 4.11
CA ARG A 53 6.90 -22.45 3.56
C ARG A 53 5.75 -23.22 4.21
N HIS A 54 5.65 -23.16 5.52
CA HIS A 54 4.62 -23.89 6.27
C HIS A 54 3.21 -23.40 5.91
N GLN A 55 3.04 -22.11 5.72
CA GLN A 55 1.74 -21.50 5.47
C GLN A 55 1.35 -21.50 3.98
N THR A 56 2.31 -21.40 3.08
CA THR A 56 2.01 -21.22 1.65
C THR A 56 2.47 -22.37 0.77
N GLY A 57 3.37 -23.21 1.26
CA GLY A 57 4.05 -24.24 0.49
C GLY A 57 5.14 -23.70 -0.45
N LEU A 58 5.46 -22.40 -0.40
CA LEU A 58 6.52 -21.79 -1.20
C LEU A 58 7.89 -22.06 -0.60
N GLU A 59 8.83 -22.32 -1.45
CA GLU A 59 10.26 -22.38 -1.12
C GLU A 59 10.90 -21.03 -1.41
N LEU A 60 11.44 -20.39 -0.38
CA LEU A 60 12.24 -19.18 -0.53
C LEU A 60 13.69 -19.58 -0.79
N CYS A 61 14.32 -18.96 -1.78
CA CYS A 61 15.72 -19.12 -2.06
C CYS A 61 16.45 -17.83 -1.70
N PHE A 62 17.25 -17.87 -0.64
CA PHE A 62 18.15 -16.78 -0.24
C PHE A 62 19.49 -16.98 -0.96
N SER A 63 19.75 -16.15 -1.98
CA SER A 63 21.04 -16.14 -2.68
C SER A 63 22.08 -15.44 -1.80
N LYS A 64 23.07 -16.21 -1.34
CA LYS A 64 24.12 -15.73 -0.43
C LYS A 64 25.30 -15.18 -1.19
N GLU A 65 26.03 -14.23 -0.57
CA GLU A 65 27.31 -13.72 -1.04
C GLU A 65 27.29 -13.30 -2.53
N THR A 66 26.18 -12.74 -2.98
CA THR A 66 25.99 -12.32 -4.37
C THR A 66 26.94 -11.18 -4.71
N PRO A 67 27.88 -11.34 -5.69
CA PRO A 67 28.83 -10.31 -6.02
C PRO A 67 28.15 -9.10 -6.68
N VAL A 68 28.57 -7.90 -6.27
CA VAL A 68 28.16 -6.62 -6.88
C VAL A 68 29.39 -5.91 -7.43
N GLU A 69 29.38 -5.57 -8.70
CA GLU A 69 30.42 -4.81 -9.37
C GLU A 69 30.03 -3.32 -9.46
N GLY A 70 31.00 -2.44 -9.65
CA GLY A 70 30.72 -1.03 -9.88
C GLY A 70 30.41 -0.20 -8.62
N ILE A 71 30.72 -0.73 -7.42
CA ILE A 71 30.54 0.03 -6.19
C ILE A 71 31.51 1.20 -6.15
N VAL A 72 31.00 2.41 -5.99
CA VAL A 72 31.81 3.64 -5.93
C VAL A 72 32.01 4.02 -4.47
N HIS A 73 33.10 3.59 -3.87
CA HIS A 73 33.44 4.03 -2.53
C HIS A 73 33.89 5.49 -2.52
N LYS A 74 33.18 6.34 -1.78
CA LYS A 74 33.62 7.69 -1.43
C LYS A 74 34.62 7.59 -0.28
N PHE A 75 35.92 7.68 -0.57
CA PHE A 75 36.91 7.89 0.47
C PHE A 75 36.93 9.37 0.86
N GLU A 76 36.70 9.66 2.14
CA GLU A 76 36.90 11.01 2.68
C GLU A 76 38.35 11.45 2.43
N GLY A 77 38.53 12.48 1.63
CA GLY A 77 39.81 13.15 1.42
C GLY A 77 40.58 12.83 0.12
N LEU A 78 40.07 11.97 -0.77
CA LEU A 78 40.74 11.67 -2.03
C LEU A 78 39.77 11.82 -3.23
N SER A 79 40.20 12.62 -4.22
CA SER A 79 39.45 12.90 -5.46
C SER A 79 39.35 11.70 -6.44
N SER A 80 39.79 10.50 -6.06
CA SER A 80 39.73 9.32 -6.90
C SER A 80 38.58 8.38 -6.51
N ARG A 81 37.55 8.29 -7.37
CA ARG A 81 36.53 7.23 -7.31
C ARG A 81 37.18 5.93 -7.77
N LYS A 82 37.38 4.97 -6.86
CA LYS A 82 37.73 3.60 -7.25
C LYS A 82 36.48 2.76 -7.32
N SER A 83 36.25 2.12 -8.48
CA SER A 83 35.26 1.07 -8.61
C SER A 83 35.69 -0.14 -7.77
N GLY A 84 34.86 -0.54 -6.81
CA GLY A 84 35.09 -1.68 -5.94
C GLY A 84 34.18 -2.84 -6.25
N ARG A 85 34.45 -4.00 -5.66
CA ARG A 85 33.56 -5.16 -5.64
C ARG A 85 33.04 -5.31 -4.20
N GLY A 86 31.75 -5.61 -4.08
CA GLY A 86 31.12 -5.97 -2.83
C GLY A 86 30.38 -7.29 -2.94
N ARG A 87 29.84 -7.74 -1.84
CA ARG A 87 28.98 -8.93 -1.79
C ARG A 87 27.77 -8.60 -0.96
N LEU A 88 26.60 -8.97 -1.44
CA LEU A 88 25.34 -8.89 -0.70
C LEU A 88 25.23 -10.07 0.23
N ASP A 89 24.86 -9.85 1.47
CA ASP A 89 24.69 -10.93 2.44
C ASP A 89 23.60 -11.91 2.02
N ALA A 90 22.43 -11.38 1.62
CA ALA A 90 21.36 -12.19 1.05
C ALA A 90 20.51 -11.39 0.06
N VAL A 91 20.05 -12.10 -0.97
CA VAL A 91 19.03 -11.62 -1.91
C VAL A 91 17.91 -12.65 -2.01
N VAL A 92 16.69 -12.20 -1.85
CA VAL A 92 15.49 -13.04 -2.02
C VAL A 92 14.48 -12.26 -2.85
N ASN A 93 14.18 -12.76 -4.04
CA ASN A 93 13.39 -12.05 -5.04
C ASN A 93 13.98 -10.64 -5.30
N ASN A 94 13.21 -9.58 -5.08
CA ASN A 94 13.65 -8.18 -5.27
C ASN A 94 14.04 -7.50 -3.95
N VAL A 95 14.31 -8.28 -2.90
CA VAL A 95 14.71 -7.76 -1.59
C VAL A 95 16.15 -8.15 -1.29
N ILE A 96 16.94 -7.15 -0.96
CA ILE A 96 18.29 -7.31 -0.44
C ILE A 96 18.18 -7.26 1.09
N ILE A 97 18.83 -8.19 1.78
CA ILE A 97 18.95 -8.16 3.23
C ILE A 97 20.44 -8.07 3.58
N GLU A 98 20.81 -6.98 4.19
CA GLU A 98 22.15 -6.73 4.71
C GLU A 98 22.14 -6.96 6.22
N TYR A 99 22.91 -7.91 6.66
CA TYR A 99 23.00 -8.26 8.08
C TYR A 99 24.16 -7.57 8.76
N LYS A 100 23.96 -7.24 10.01
CA LYS A 100 25.05 -6.79 10.89
C LYS A 100 24.96 -7.53 12.21
N HIS A 101 26.09 -7.79 12.80
CA HIS A 101 26.11 -8.22 14.19
C HIS A 101 25.65 -7.07 15.10
N HIS A 102 24.87 -7.36 16.16
CA HIS A 102 24.28 -6.36 17.06
C HIS A 102 25.29 -5.35 17.63
N THR A 103 26.55 -5.72 17.73
CA THR A 103 27.64 -4.82 18.19
C THR A 103 28.01 -3.73 17.17
N LYS A 104 27.57 -3.86 15.91
CA LYS A 104 27.84 -2.89 14.81
C LYS A 104 26.84 -1.74 14.75
N PHE A 105 25.84 -1.72 15.61
CA PHE A 105 24.87 -0.64 15.73
C PHE A 105 25.01 0.16 17.04
N LYS A 106 26.21 0.17 17.63
CA LYS A 106 26.48 0.86 18.91
C LYS A 106 26.87 2.32 18.76
N THR A 107 27.45 2.72 17.64
CA THR A 107 27.90 4.08 17.40
C THR A 107 27.32 4.64 16.12
N GLU A 108 27.09 5.95 16.07
CA GLU A 108 26.57 6.64 14.89
C GLU A 108 27.44 6.41 13.64
N LYS A 109 28.76 6.40 13.81
CA LYS A 109 29.71 6.11 12.72
C LYS A 109 29.50 4.72 12.12
N GLN A 110 29.24 3.71 12.96
CA GLN A 110 28.97 2.35 12.48
C GLN A 110 27.64 2.28 11.72
N ILE A 111 26.61 2.92 12.25
CA ILE A 111 25.29 3.01 11.61
C ILE A 111 25.42 3.71 10.25
N THR A 112 26.04 4.88 10.20
CA THR A 112 26.27 5.63 8.95
C THR A 112 27.01 4.78 7.92
N SER A 113 28.08 4.08 8.34
CA SER A 113 28.84 3.19 7.43
C SER A 113 27.97 2.07 6.86
N ALA A 114 27.10 1.45 7.68
CA ALA A 114 26.19 0.41 7.20
C ALA A 114 25.14 0.96 6.22
N TYR A 115 24.63 2.18 6.47
CA TYR A 115 23.70 2.86 5.56
C TYR A 115 24.32 3.19 4.21
N GLU A 116 25.56 3.73 4.20
CA GLU A 116 26.24 4.01 2.94
C GLU A 116 26.53 2.73 2.16
N GLN A 117 26.89 1.64 2.83
CA GLN A 117 27.09 0.34 2.19
C GLN A 117 25.82 -0.13 1.45
N VAL A 118 24.65 -0.08 2.10
CA VAL A 118 23.38 -0.47 1.45
C VAL A 118 23.05 0.44 0.28
N LYS A 119 23.24 1.75 0.40
CA LYS A 119 23.00 2.70 -0.68
C LYS A 119 23.92 2.45 -1.89
N ASP A 120 25.19 2.18 -1.62
CA ASP A 120 26.17 1.85 -2.67
C ASP A 120 25.75 0.58 -3.42
N TYR A 121 25.29 -0.44 -2.72
CA TYR A 121 24.78 -1.68 -3.34
C TYR A 121 23.56 -1.40 -4.21
N LEU A 122 22.55 -0.71 -3.69
CA LEU A 122 21.35 -0.37 -4.45
C LEU A 122 21.66 0.45 -5.71
N THR A 123 22.56 1.42 -5.58
CA THR A 123 22.99 2.29 -6.70
C THR A 123 23.73 1.48 -7.77
N ALA A 124 24.64 0.59 -7.35
CA ALA A 124 25.41 -0.23 -8.26
C ALA A 124 24.53 -1.22 -9.03
N LEU A 125 23.60 -1.89 -8.36
CA LEU A 125 22.64 -2.82 -8.98
C LEU A 125 21.72 -2.09 -9.96
N TYR A 126 21.18 -0.92 -9.58
CA TYR A 126 20.36 -0.15 -10.47
C TYR A 126 21.13 0.31 -11.73
N SER A 127 22.40 0.69 -11.56
CA SER A 127 23.25 1.08 -12.69
C SER A 127 23.61 -0.09 -13.61
N ASN A 128 23.79 -1.29 -13.06
CA ASN A 128 24.22 -2.47 -13.82
C ASN A 128 23.05 -3.22 -14.46
N GLU A 129 21.94 -3.35 -13.75
CA GLU A 129 20.83 -4.21 -14.13
C GLU A 129 19.56 -3.44 -14.51
N GLY A 130 19.48 -2.15 -14.19
CA GLY A 130 18.26 -1.35 -14.35
C GLY A 130 17.13 -1.75 -13.39
N VAL A 131 17.41 -2.58 -12.40
CA VAL A 131 16.43 -3.11 -11.45
C VAL A 131 16.49 -2.33 -10.14
N LYS A 132 15.34 -1.87 -9.68
CA LYS A 132 15.19 -1.20 -8.37
C LYS A 132 14.87 -2.25 -7.33
N TYR A 133 15.84 -2.55 -6.47
CA TYR A 133 15.67 -3.42 -5.33
C TYR A 133 15.18 -2.64 -4.11
N ASP A 134 14.42 -3.27 -3.24
CA ASP A 134 14.22 -2.83 -1.87
C ASP A 134 15.30 -3.45 -0.99
N ALA A 135 15.76 -2.76 0.05
CA ALA A 135 16.74 -3.32 0.96
C ALA A 135 16.33 -3.17 2.43
N VAL A 136 16.74 -4.16 3.20
CA VAL A 136 16.57 -4.24 4.65
C VAL A 136 17.96 -4.34 5.27
N LEU A 137 18.25 -3.46 6.22
CA LEU A 137 19.43 -3.51 7.06
C LEU A 137 18.98 -3.95 8.46
N THR A 138 19.55 -5.04 8.97
CA THR A 138 19.11 -5.59 10.25
C THR A 138 20.20 -6.35 11.00
N ASP A 139 20.09 -6.40 12.32
CA ASP A 139 20.80 -7.33 13.21
C ASP A 139 19.84 -8.37 13.82
N GLY A 140 18.61 -8.45 13.32
CA GLY A 140 17.54 -9.27 13.86
C GLY A 140 16.78 -8.65 15.04
N ILE A 141 17.32 -7.57 15.64
CA ILE A 141 16.70 -6.83 16.76
C ILE A 141 16.25 -5.44 16.31
N LYS A 142 17.07 -4.82 15.46
CA LYS A 142 16.82 -3.52 14.87
C LYS A 142 16.69 -3.65 13.36
N VAL A 143 15.95 -2.71 12.75
CA VAL A 143 15.71 -2.70 11.31
C VAL A 143 15.75 -1.29 10.75
N ALA A 144 16.25 -1.16 9.52
CA ALA A 144 16.07 0.00 8.67
C ALA A 144 15.75 -0.44 7.24
N TYR A 145 14.98 0.37 6.53
CA TYR A 145 14.53 0.11 5.17
C TYR A 145 15.13 1.09 4.19
N PHE A 146 15.35 0.62 2.96
CA PHE A 146 15.82 1.43 1.85
C PHE A 146 15.00 1.08 0.62
N GLN A 147 14.55 2.08 -0.11
CA GLN A 147 13.81 1.90 -1.36
C GLN A 147 14.02 3.07 -2.32
N PHE A 148 13.87 2.80 -3.60
CA PHE A 148 13.84 3.85 -4.61
C PHE A 148 12.47 4.54 -4.63
N VAL A 149 12.50 5.89 -4.60
CA VAL A 149 11.35 6.74 -4.89
C VAL A 149 11.78 7.66 -6.04
N GLY A 150 11.25 7.38 -7.23
CA GLY A 150 11.86 7.93 -8.45
C GLY A 150 13.29 7.40 -8.60
N ASP A 151 14.25 8.31 -8.76
CA ASP A 151 15.66 7.97 -8.86
C ASP A 151 16.46 8.24 -7.57
N THR A 152 15.75 8.49 -6.48
CA THR A 152 16.34 8.77 -5.16
C THR A 152 16.11 7.61 -4.22
N ILE A 153 17.14 7.22 -3.44
CA ILE A 153 17.00 6.21 -2.38
C ILE A 153 16.51 6.92 -1.12
N ARG A 154 15.31 6.55 -0.68
CA ARG A 154 14.80 6.88 0.65
C ARG A 154 15.10 5.76 1.63
N TYR A 155 15.26 6.12 2.89
CA TYR A 155 15.56 5.17 3.96
C TYR A 155 14.95 5.62 5.29
N SER A 156 14.66 4.65 6.15
CA SER A 156 14.18 4.88 7.51
C SER A 156 15.33 5.08 8.49
N SER A 157 15.03 5.59 9.68
CA SER A 157 15.93 5.46 10.83
C SER A 157 16.06 4.00 11.27
N LEU A 158 17.19 3.65 11.89
CA LEU A 158 17.37 2.35 12.54
C LEU A 158 16.59 2.34 13.85
N ARG A 159 15.68 1.38 14.01
CA ARG A 159 14.82 1.26 15.18
C ARG A 159 14.58 -0.20 15.55
N SER A 160 14.01 -0.44 16.70
CA SER A 160 13.64 -1.79 17.12
C SER A 160 12.67 -2.42 16.11
N MET A 161 12.88 -3.69 15.84
CA MET A 161 12.02 -4.46 14.93
C MET A 161 10.66 -4.76 15.61
N SER A 162 9.58 -4.63 14.86
CA SER A 162 8.22 -4.88 15.29
C SER A 162 7.56 -5.99 14.45
N VAL A 163 6.37 -6.41 14.84
CA VAL A 163 5.57 -7.39 14.06
C VAL A 163 5.27 -6.85 12.66
N ASP A 164 5.05 -5.55 12.53
CA ASP A 164 4.75 -4.90 11.26
C ASP A 164 5.97 -4.92 10.32
N ASP A 165 7.18 -4.93 10.88
CA ASP A 165 8.39 -5.10 10.09
C ASP A 165 8.53 -6.50 9.50
N ILE A 166 8.22 -7.53 10.28
CA ILE A 166 8.19 -8.90 9.77
C ILE A 166 7.13 -9.04 8.67
N ASP A 167 5.94 -8.48 8.86
CA ASP A 167 4.90 -8.43 7.83
C ASP A 167 5.38 -7.73 6.56
N ARG A 168 6.00 -6.56 6.71
CA ARG A 168 6.54 -5.79 5.59
C ARG A 168 7.60 -6.57 4.82
N ILE A 169 8.53 -7.22 5.52
CA ILE A 169 9.59 -8.03 4.90
C ILE A 169 8.98 -9.22 4.15
N ILE A 170 8.05 -9.93 4.76
CA ILE A 170 7.36 -11.06 4.12
C ILE A 170 6.60 -10.61 2.87
N LYS A 171 5.84 -9.53 2.95
CA LYS A 171 5.12 -8.97 1.81
C LYS A 171 6.07 -8.50 0.70
N ALA A 172 7.22 -7.92 1.05
CA ALA A 172 8.25 -7.55 0.09
C ALA A 172 8.84 -8.78 -0.63
N ILE A 173 9.17 -9.81 0.11
CA ILE A 173 9.70 -11.08 -0.43
C ILE A 173 8.66 -11.76 -1.33
N LEU A 174 7.39 -11.75 -0.95
CA LEU A 174 6.30 -12.35 -1.70
C LEU A 174 5.79 -11.48 -2.86
N ASN A 175 6.35 -10.30 -3.06
CA ASN A 175 5.91 -9.30 -4.03
C ASN A 175 5.74 -9.84 -5.45
N ASN A 176 6.63 -10.69 -5.93
CA ASN A 176 6.55 -11.30 -7.25
C ASN A 176 5.34 -12.25 -7.41
N GLN A 177 4.70 -12.61 -6.30
CA GLN A 177 3.50 -13.44 -6.23
C GLN A 177 2.24 -12.62 -6.01
N SER A 178 2.36 -11.29 -5.86
CA SER A 178 1.25 -10.36 -5.65
C SER A 178 0.75 -9.78 -6.97
N LYS A 179 -0.49 -9.31 -6.96
CA LYS A 179 -1.11 -8.69 -8.11
C LYS A 179 -0.43 -7.36 -8.43
N LYS A 180 -0.09 -7.12 -9.70
CA LYS A 180 0.53 -5.86 -10.11
C LYS A 180 -0.47 -4.70 -10.07
N PHE A 181 0.00 -3.53 -9.65
CA PHE A 181 -0.74 -2.28 -9.72
C PHE A 181 -0.69 -1.73 -11.16
N ASP A 182 -1.42 -2.35 -12.06
CA ASP A 182 -1.59 -1.88 -13.44
C ASP A 182 -3.06 -1.51 -13.70
N PRO A 183 -3.32 -0.63 -14.68
CA PRO A 183 -4.68 -0.16 -14.98
C PRO A 183 -5.65 -1.28 -15.27
N SER A 184 -5.22 -2.36 -15.94
CA SER A 184 -6.08 -3.47 -16.33
C SER A 184 -6.57 -4.24 -15.12
N ASN A 185 -5.70 -4.46 -14.13
CA ASN A 185 -6.07 -5.11 -12.88
C ASN A 185 -6.98 -4.23 -12.02
N ILE A 186 -6.68 -2.92 -11.93
CA ILE A 186 -7.51 -1.96 -11.17
C ILE A 186 -8.92 -1.89 -11.75
N VAL A 187 -9.03 -1.74 -13.07
CA VAL A 187 -10.34 -1.72 -13.75
C VAL A 187 -11.08 -3.03 -13.52
N LYS A 188 -10.41 -4.18 -13.64
CA LYS A 188 -11.04 -5.50 -13.42
C LYS A 188 -11.63 -5.64 -12.02
N ASP A 189 -10.95 -5.15 -10.98
CA ASP A 189 -11.35 -5.36 -9.60
C ASP A 189 -12.31 -4.31 -9.06
N PHE A 190 -12.21 -3.07 -9.56
CA PHE A 190 -12.91 -1.93 -8.97
C PHE A 190 -13.85 -1.21 -9.93
N SER A 191 -13.90 -1.58 -11.21
CA SER A 191 -14.85 -0.94 -12.11
C SER A 191 -16.29 -1.27 -11.75
N ILE A 192 -17.15 -0.27 -11.98
CA ILE A 192 -18.59 -0.38 -11.85
C ILE A 192 -19.16 -0.50 -13.26
N SER A 193 -19.61 -1.69 -13.62
CA SER A 193 -20.24 -1.97 -14.91
C SER A 193 -21.59 -2.67 -14.73
N GLN A 194 -22.40 -2.69 -15.78
CA GLN A 194 -23.69 -3.38 -15.75
C GLN A 194 -23.58 -4.85 -15.37
N ASN A 195 -22.52 -5.51 -15.84
CA ASN A 195 -22.30 -6.96 -15.71
C ASN A 195 -21.43 -7.36 -14.51
N SER A 196 -21.01 -6.42 -13.66
CA SER A 196 -20.18 -6.71 -12.49
C SER A 196 -21.03 -6.76 -11.22
N ASP A 197 -20.88 -7.84 -10.44
CA ASP A 197 -21.28 -7.88 -9.02
C ASP A 197 -20.03 -7.55 -8.19
N SER A 198 -19.62 -6.28 -8.19
CA SER A 198 -18.45 -5.83 -7.45
C SER A 198 -18.88 -5.12 -6.17
N CYS A 199 -18.02 -5.19 -5.13
CA CYS A 199 -18.20 -4.40 -3.90
C CYS A 199 -18.29 -2.90 -4.20
N SER A 200 -17.57 -2.41 -5.23
CA SER A 200 -17.68 -1.03 -5.70
C SER A 200 -19.09 -0.68 -6.17
N LYS A 201 -19.74 -1.58 -6.90
CA LYS A 201 -21.14 -1.38 -7.36
C LYS A 201 -22.11 -1.36 -6.19
N THR A 202 -21.89 -2.24 -5.20
CA THR A 202 -22.71 -2.27 -3.99
C THR A 202 -22.56 -1.00 -3.18
N ILE A 203 -21.33 -0.49 -3.02
CA ILE A 203 -21.08 0.80 -2.36
C ILE A 203 -21.81 1.94 -3.09
N ALA A 204 -21.69 2.02 -4.41
CA ALA A 204 -22.38 3.04 -5.19
C ALA A 204 -23.91 3.00 -4.97
N ARG A 205 -24.49 1.81 -4.90
CA ARG A 205 -25.94 1.62 -4.63
C ARG A 205 -26.32 2.08 -3.22
N ILE A 206 -25.52 1.73 -2.20
CA ILE A 206 -25.75 2.19 -0.82
C ILE A 206 -25.72 3.72 -0.76
N LEU A 207 -24.70 4.34 -1.36
CA LEU A 207 -24.56 5.80 -1.38
C LEU A 207 -25.70 6.47 -2.14
N HIS A 208 -26.14 5.92 -3.27
CA HIS A 208 -27.28 6.43 -4.02
C HIS A 208 -28.57 6.34 -3.22
N GLN A 209 -28.78 5.23 -2.52
CA GLN A 209 -29.95 5.07 -1.65
C GLN A 209 -29.94 6.11 -0.51
N GLN A 210 -28.78 6.34 0.11
CA GLN A 210 -28.62 7.37 1.17
C GLN A 210 -28.95 8.77 0.66
N LEU A 211 -28.53 9.14 -0.56
CA LEU A 211 -28.86 10.42 -1.16
C LEU A 211 -30.35 10.59 -1.47
N ASN A 212 -31.08 9.51 -1.63
CA ASN A 212 -32.53 9.57 -1.90
C ASN A 212 -33.38 9.49 -0.63
N GLU A 213 -32.98 8.70 0.35
CA GLU A 213 -33.81 8.37 1.51
C GLU A 213 -33.37 9.05 2.79
N ASN A 214 -32.06 9.32 2.96
CA ASN A 214 -31.47 9.80 4.21
C ASN A 214 -30.48 10.96 3.98
N ILE A 215 -30.83 11.89 3.11
CA ILE A 215 -29.95 13.03 2.83
C ILE A 215 -29.82 13.91 4.08
N THR A 216 -28.58 14.19 4.50
CA THR A 216 -28.27 15.10 5.59
C THR A 216 -28.04 16.52 5.09
N GLU A 217 -27.97 17.50 6.00
CA GLU A 217 -27.66 18.87 5.62
C GLU A 217 -26.30 18.98 4.94
N LYS A 218 -25.27 18.27 5.47
CA LYS A 218 -23.94 18.22 4.88
C LYS A 218 -23.94 17.57 3.50
N SER A 219 -24.57 16.42 3.34
CA SER A 219 -24.61 15.72 2.04
C SER A 219 -25.41 16.51 1.01
N SER A 220 -26.49 17.19 1.41
CA SER A 220 -27.28 18.07 0.54
C SER A 220 -26.49 19.28 0.06
N MET A 221 -25.72 19.92 0.97
CA MET A 221 -24.86 21.06 0.63
C MET A 221 -23.78 20.65 -0.37
N LEU A 222 -23.00 19.61 -0.07
CA LEU A 222 -21.93 19.13 -0.95
C LEU A 222 -22.44 18.64 -2.31
N TYR A 223 -23.58 17.96 -2.33
CA TYR A 223 -24.24 17.58 -3.57
C TYR A 223 -24.65 18.80 -4.41
N SER A 224 -25.23 19.83 -3.79
CA SER A 224 -25.66 21.03 -4.50
C SER A 224 -24.49 21.79 -5.11
N GLU A 225 -23.40 21.97 -4.37
CA GLU A 225 -22.19 22.61 -4.87
C GLU A 225 -21.55 21.81 -6.01
N TRP A 226 -21.43 20.49 -5.87
CA TRP A 226 -20.94 19.62 -6.93
C TRP A 226 -21.83 19.70 -8.18
N LYS A 227 -23.15 19.69 -8.00
CA LYS A 227 -24.12 19.76 -9.11
C LYS A 227 -23.99 21.06 -9.90
N GLU A 228 -23.80 22.20 -9.23
CA GLU A 228 -23.57 23.48 -9.89
C GLU A 228 -22.31 23.46 -10.74
N LEU A 229 -21.21 22.92 -10.21
CA LEU A 229 -19.96 22.79 -10.97
C LEU A 229 -20.07 21.84 -12.15
N MET A 230 -20.76 20.71 -11.97
CA MET A 230 -21.03 19.77 -13.06
C MET A 230 -21.89 20.40 -14.15
N HIS A 231 -22.88 21.19 -13.79
CA HIS A 231 -23.74 21.90 -14.77
C HIS A 231 -22.95 22.93 -15.58
N LEU A 232 -22.00 23.63 -14.96
CA LEU A 232 -21.13 24.58 -15.66
C LEU A 232 -20.09 23.88 -16.57
N SER A 233 -19.66 22.68 -16.22
CA SER A 233 -18.64 21.94 -16.97
C SER A 233 -19.20 21.11 -18.12
N VAL A 234 -20.42 20.64 -17.97
CA VAL A 234 -21.17 19.89 -18.97
C VAL A 234 -22.21 20.85 -19.58
N GLU A 235 -21.79 21.75 -20.47
CA GLU A 235 -22.74 22.28 -21.44
C GLU A 235 -23.31 21.06 -22.18
N ASP A 236 -24.59 20.82 -21.99
CA ASP A 236 -25.34 19.65 -22.51
C ASP A 236 -25.44 19.73 -24.05
N ASN A 237 -24.31 19.69 -24.72
CA ASN A 237 -24.18 19.57 -26.18
C ASN A 237 -24.34 18.09 -26.61
N GLY A 238 -24.68 17.19 -25.66
CA GLY A 238 -24.97 15.79 -25.96
C GLY A 238 -26.23 15.63 -26.78
N LYS A 239 -26.14 14.90 -27.89
CA LYS A 239 -27.32 14.48 -28.65
C LYS A 239 -28.24 13.72 -27.71
N GLY A 240 -29.54 13.93 -27.75
CA GLY A 240 -30.51 13.33 -26.84
C GLY A 240 -30.43 11.80 -26.70
N ASN A 241 -29.93 11.11 -27.72
CA ASN A 241 -29.64 9.68 -27.69
C ASN A 241 -28.55 9.29 -26.68
N ASP A 242 -27.53 10.13 -26.45
CA ASP A 242 -26.43 9.84 -25.53
C ASP A 242 -26.87 9.97 -24.07
N ILE A 243 -27.77 10.93 -23.80
CA ILE A 243 -28.41 11.12 -22.48
C ILE A 243 -29.31 9.92 -22.15
N ALA A 244 -30.16 9.49 -23.09
CA ALA A 244 -31.04 8.35 -22.89
C ALA A 244 -30.25 7.07 -22.59
N LYS A 245 -29.18 6.80 -23.35
CA LYS A 245 -28.31 5.66 -23.13
C LYS A 245 -27.59 5.72 -21.76
N ARG A 246 -27.05 6.88 -21.38
CA ARG A 246 -26.44 7.09 -20.08
C ARG A 246 -27.39 6.81 -18.91
N ARG A 247 -28.65 7.27 -19.01
CA ARG A 247 -29.68 7.00 -18.01
C ARG A 247 -30.06 5.52 -17.94
N GLU A 248 -30.13 4.84 -19.08
CA GLU A 248 -30.34 3.39 -19.15
C GLU A 248 -29.22 2.64 -18.46
N ASP A 249 -27.97 2.99 -18.75
CA ASP A 249 -26.77 2.40 -18.14
C ASP A 249 -26.77 2.61 -16.61
N LEU A 250 -27.04 3.83 -16.15
CA LEU A 250 -27.15 4.16 -14.73
C LEU A 250 -28.31 3.40 -14.06
N SER A 251 -29.47 3.33 -14.71
CA SER A 251 -30.60 2.56 -14.18
C SER A 251 -30.25 1.08 -13.96
N SER A 252 -29.49 0.49 -14.88
CA SER A 252 -28.99 -0.88 -14.75
C SER A 252 -27.97 -1.03 -13.61
N ILE A 253 -27.04 -0.08 -13.46
CA ILE A 253 -26.03 -0.10 -12.39
C ILE A 253 -26.71 0.02 -11.03
N PHE A 254 -27.62 0.99 -10.86
CA PHE A 254 -28.24 1.29 -9.57
C PHE A 254 -29.48 0.43 -9.26
N ASN A 255 -29.95 -0.33 -10.23
CA ASN A 255 -31.20 -1.08 -10.13
C ASN A 255 -32.37 -0.18 -9.69
N SER A 256 -32.43 1.00 -10.25
CA SER A 256 -33.40 2.06 -9.95
C SER A 256 -33.77 2.81 -11.25
N VAL A 257 -34.95 3.36 -11.29
CA VAL A 257 -35.39 4.18 -12.45
C VAL A 257 -34.70 5.54 -12.40
N ILE A 258 -33.92 5.84 -13.46
CA ILE A 258 -33.21 7.11 -13.63
C ILE A 258 -33.71 7.71 -14.97
N ASP A 259 -34.72 8.55 -14.91
CA ASP A 259 -35.41 9.07 -16.07
C ASP A 259 -35.41 10.62 -16.18
N ASP A 260 -35.01 11.29 -15.09
CA ASP A 260 -34.89 12.74 -15.05
C ASP A 260 -33.45 13.21 -14.72
N THR A 261 -33.24 14.51 -14.78
CA THR A 261 -31.92 15.12 -14.54
C THR A 261 -31.49 15.02 -13.08
N GLU A 262 -32.42 15.11 -12.14
CA GLU A 262 -32.11 15.06 -10.72
C GLU A 262 -31.67 13.64 -10.29
N SER A 263 -32.41 12.63 -10.70
CA SER A 263 -32.07 11.23 -10.46
C SER A 263 -30.73 10.84 -11.10
N GLU A 264 -30.46 11.37 -12.31
CA GLU A 264 -29.21 11.19 -13.02
C GLU A 264 -28.02 11.82 -12.26
N TYR A 265 -28.13 13.05 -11.79
CA TYR A 265 -27.06 13.70 -11.04
C TYR A 265 -26.82 13.02 -9.69
N LYS A 266 -27.82 12.59 -8.96
CA LYS A 266 -27.66 11.81 -7.74
C LYS A 266 -26.92 10.50 -7.98
N ALA A 267 -27.24 9.80 -9.06
CA ALA A 267 -26.55 8.58 -9.45
C ALA A 267 -25.08 8.84 -9.80
N LEU A 268 -24.78 9.90 -10.55
CA LEU A 268 -23.41 10.29 -10.90
C LEU A 268 -22.62 10.73 -9.67
N PHE A 269 -23.23 11.46 -8.74
CA PHE A 269 -22.57 11.86 -7.51
C PHE A 269 -22.22 10.66 -6.63
N ALA A 270 -23.13 9.69 -6.46
CA ALA A 270 -22.86 8.44 -5.75
C ALA A 270 -21.73 7.63 -6.41
N LEU A 271 -21.72 7.58 -7.74
CA LEU A 271 -20.67 6.90 -8.51
C LEU A 271 -19.30 7.56 -8.30
N GLN A 272 -19.23 8.88 -8.42
CA GLN A 272 -17.99 9.63 -8.22
C GLN A 272 -17.51 9.55 -6.78
N THR A 273 -18.43 9.61 -5.80
CA THR A 273 -18.08 9.38 -4.38
C THR A 273 -17.44 8.00 -4.18
N THR A 274 -17.99 6.96 -4.81
CA THR A 274 -17.42 5.60 -4.73
C THR A 274 -15.99 5.54 -5.28
N TYR A 275 -15.76 6.14 -6.44
CA TYR A 275 -14.41 6.19 -7.02
C TYR A 275 -13.47 7.06 -6.20
N ALA A 276 -13.93 8.16 -5.62
CA ALA A 276 -13.13 8.98 -4.71
C ALA A 276 -12.66 8.18 -3.50
N ILE A 277 -13.54 7.38 -2.88
CA ILE A 277 -13.18 6.47 -1.77
C ILE A 277 -12.10 5.49 -2.20
N ILE A 278 -12.25 4.83 -3.35
CA ILE A 278 -11.28 3.85 -3.85
C ILE A 278 -9.93 4.51 -4.10
N VAL A 279 -9.90 5.69 -4.75
CA VAL A 279 -8.66 6.44 -5.02
C VAL A 279 -7.98 6.87 -3.74
N LYS A 280 -8.73 7.34 -2.74
CA LYS A 280 -8.21 7.73 -1.42
C LYS A 280 -7.60 6.51 -0.69
N LEU A 281 -8.25 5.35 -0.71
CA LEU A 281 -7.71 4.12 -0.13
C LEU A 281 -6.45 3.65 -0.84
N ILE A 282 -6.39 3.75 -2.17
CA ILE A 282 -5.17 3.48 -2.94
C ILE A 282 -4.06 4.45 -2.51
N ALA A 283 -4.37 5.74 -2.40
CA ALA A 283 -3.40 6.75 -1.97
C ALA A 283 -2.89 6.46 -0.55
N CYS A 284 -3.76 6.13 0.41
CA CYS A 284 -3.37 5.72 1.75
C CYS A 284 -2.41 4.54 1.72
N LYS A 285 -2.73 3.49 0.95
CA LYS A 285 -1.86 2.30 0.80
C LYS A 285 -0.49 2.65 0.21
N VAL A 286 -0.45 3.54 -0.79
CA VAL A 286 0.82 4.00 -1.39
C VAL A 286 1.66 4.76 -0.38
N VAL A 287 1.02 5.66 0.35
CA VAL A 287 1.71 6.53 1.32
C VAL A 287 2.17 5.75 2.53
N ASP A 288 1.35 4.83 3.04
CA ASP A 288 1.72 3.92 4.13
C ASP A 288 3.01 3.16 3.80
N LYS A 289 3.14 2.69 2.57
CA LYS A 289 4.38 2.09 2.09
C LYS A 289 5.58 3.05 2.09
N LEU A 290 5.37 4.30 1.69
CA LEU A 290 6.42 5.31 1.59
C LEU A 290 6.78 5.92 2.95
N ASN A 291 5.92 5.74 3.94
CA ASN A 291 6.11 6.25 5.29
C ASN A 291 6.80 5.20 6.15
N PHE A 292 8.04 5.47 6.51
CA PHE A 292 8.86 4.59 7.35
C PHE A 292 8.67 4.82 8.86
N ASN A 293 7.78 5.74 9.26
CA ASN A 293 7.57 6.06 10.67
C ASN A 293 6.53 5.11 11.30
N GLU A 294 6.85 4.58 12.48
CA GLU A 294 6.02 3.62 13.23
C GLU A 294 4.64 4.15 13.65
N GLU A 295 4.47 5.46 13.73
CA GLU A 295 3.28 6.08 14.34
C GLU A 295 2.08 6.18 13.39
N THR A 296 2.18 5.72 12.14
CA THR A 296 1.16 5.96 11.12
C THR A 296 0.66 4.70 10.39
N HIS A 297 0.70 3.53 11.04
CA HIS A 297 0.23 2.27 10.46
C HIS A 297 -1.30 2.09 10.46
N GLU A 298 -2.05 3.18 10.44
CA GLU A 298 -3.52 3.14 10.47
C GLU A 298 -4.13 2.35 9.31
N TYR A 299 -3.51 2.40 8.10
CA TYR A 299 -4.04 1.66 6.95
C TYR A 299 -3.83 0.15 7.07
N HIS A 300 -2.71 -0.29 7.61
CA HIS A 300 -2.34 -1.70 7.70
C HIS A 300 -3.36 -2.52 8.49
N ASP A 301 -3.87 -1.97 9.58
CA ASP A 301 -4.85 -2.62 10.45
C ASP A 301 -6.31 -2.25 10.13
N LEU A 302 -6.54 -1.42 9.12
CA LEU A 302 -7.86 -0.82 8.83
C LEU A 302 -8.97 -1.89 8.69
N ALA A 303 -8.68 -3.00 7.98
CA ALA A 303 -9.65 -4.07 7.81
C ALA A 303 -9.99 -4.83 9.10
N SER A 304 -9.16 -4.72 10.14
CA SER A 304 -9.33 -5.37 11.46
C SER A 304 -9.93 -4.44 12.52
N LEU A 305 -10.07 -3.14 12.23
CA LEU A 305 -10.63 -2.17 13.16
C LEU A 305 -12.12 -2.44 13.46
N THR A 306 -12.54 -2.02 14.64
CA THR A 306 -13.97 -1.97 14.98
C THR A 306 -14.68 -0.89 14.15
N PHE A 307 -15.99 -1.00 14.01
CA PHE A 307 -16.81 -0.04 13.27
C PHE A 307 -16.53 1.42 13.66
N ASP A 308 -16.56 1.74 14.96
CA ASP A 308 -16.33 3.11 15.45
C ASP A 308 -14.93 3.64 15.13
N LYS A 309 -13.90 2.79 15.25
CA LYS A 309 -12.53 3.19 14.92
C LYS A 309 -12.36 3.41 13.43
N THR A 310 -13.03 2.61 12.63
CA THR A 310 -13.00 2.75 11.18
C THR A 310 -13.71 4.01 10.72
N GLN A 311 -14.87 4.31 11.28
CA GLN A 311 -15.56 5.56 10.99
C GLN A 311 -14.67 6.76 11.32
N LYS A 312 -14.02 6.75 12.47
CA LYS A 312 -13.07 7.81 12.85
C LYS A 312 -11.88 7.90 11.90
N PHE A 313 -11.37 6.75 11.42
CA PHE A 313 -10.32 6.74 10.40
C PHE A 313 -10.77 7.46 9.12
N PHE A 314 -11.98 7.15 8.61
CA PHE A 314 -12.50 7.81 7.41
C PHE A 314 -12.75 9.30 7.63
N GLN A 315 -13.25 9.72 8.80
CA GLN A 315 -13.39 11.14 9.14
C GLN A 315 -12.02 11.84 9.11
N ASN A 316 -11.01 11.29 9.77
CA ASN A 316 -9.65 11.83 9.77
C ASN A 316 -9.04 11.87 8.37
N MET A 317 -9.33 10.86 7.54
CA MET A 317 -8.89 10.81 6.15
C MET A 317 -9.50 11.95 5.34
N GLU A 318 -10.82 12.15 5.47
CA GLU A 318 -11.56 13.21 4.77
C GLU A 318 -11.20 14.62 5.26
N ASP A 319 -10.83 14.76 6.54
CA ASP A 319 -10.32 16.02 7.09
C ASP A 319 -8.85 16.28 6.67
N GLY A 320 -8.24 15.38 5.90
CA GLY A 320 -6.86 15.51 5.42
C GLY A 320 -5.80 15.24 6.48
N TYR A 321 -6.19 14.87 7.71
CA TYR A 321 -5.24 14.63 8.81
C TYR A 321 -4.26 13.52 8.48
N SER A 322 -4.73 12.38 7.98
CA SER A 322 -3.90 11.24 7.60
C SER A 322 -2.87 11.60 6.52
N TYR A 323 -3.26 12.40 5.51
CA TYR A 323 -2.35 12.83 4.45
C TYR A 323 -1.35 13.90 4.92
N ASN A 324 -1.79 14.83 5.74
CA ASN A 324 -0.93 15.89 6.29
C ASN A 324 0.16 15.30 7.20
N SER A 325 -0.15 14.29 8.02
CA SER A 325 0.83 13.58 8.86
C SER A 325 1.90 12.88 8.04
N MET A 326 1.57 12.49 6.81
CA MET A 326 2.46 11.86 5.83
C MET A 326 3.17 12.88 4.91
N GLY A 327 3.00 14.18 5.15
CA GLY A 327 3.62 15.26 4.37
C GLY A 327 2.94 15.58 3.05
N ILE A 328 1.77 15.01 2.76
CA ILE A 328 0.96 15.34 1.59
C ILE A 328 0.00 16.46 1.96
N ARG A 329 0.20 17.61 1.37
CA ARG A 329 -0.64 18.80 1.59
C ARG A 329 -1.58 18.99 0.40
N ASN A 330 -2.76 19.55 0.66
CA ASN A 330 -3.74 19.96 -0.36
C ASN A 330 -4.28 18.82 -1.24
N PHE A 331 -4.23 17.58 -0.75
CA PHE A 331 -4.74 16.42 -1.50
C PHE A 331 -6.27 16.41 -1.61
N LEU A 332 -6.96 17.03 -0.66
CA LEU A 332 -8.42 17.04 -0.56
C LEU A 332 -9.04 18.43 -0.74
N GLU A 333 -8.29 19.41 -1.26
CA GLU A 333 -8.84 20.73 -1.55
C GLU A 333 -9.98 20.62 -2.58
N GLY A 334 -11.16 21.18 -2.22
CA GLY A 334 -12.35 21.15 -3.08
C GLY A 334 -13.05 19.78 -3.15
N ASP A 335 -12.83 18.90 -2.16
CA ASP A 335 -13.45 17.58 -2.14
C ASP A 335 -14.91 17.62 -1.72
N PHE A 336 -15.80 17.32 -2.68
CA PHE A 336 -17.25 17.19 -2.46
C PHE A 336 -17.65 15.82 -1.90
N PHE A 337 -16.73 14.87 -1.86
CA PHE A 337 -17.05 13.45 -1.66
C PHE A 337 -16.81 12.95 -0.23
N SER A 338 -16.71 13.86 0.75
CA SER A 338 -16.48 13.53 2.17
C SER A 338 -17.75 13.19 2.96
N TRP A 339 -18.92 13.39 2.39
CA TRP A 339 -20.23 13.29 3.06
C TRP A 339 -20.52 11.90 3.64
N TYR A 340 -20.03 10.83 3.02
CA TYR A 340 -20.27 9.45 3.44
C TYR A 340 -19.64 9.12 4.81
N ALA A 341 -18.60 9.87 5.21
CA ALA A 341 -17.91 9.67 6.50
C ALA A 341 -18.68 10.26 7.69
N ASP A 342 -19.77 10.99 7.44
CA ASP A 342 -20.66 11.47 8.51
C ASP A 342 -21.27 10.29 9.27
N SER A 343 -21.45 10.45 10.60
CA SER A 343 -21.91 9.37 11.47
C SER A 343 -23.29 8.83 11.11
N SER A 344 -24.14 9.67 10.52
CA SER A 344 -25.48 9.28 10.06
C SER A 344 -25.51 8.58 8.70
N GLN A 345 -24.42 8.67 7.94
CA GLN A 345 -24.25 8.09 6.60
C GLN A 345 -23.38 6.84 6.59
N PHE A 346 -22.48 6.71 7.55
CA PHE A 346 -21.56 5.58 7.67
C PHE A 346 -22.27 4.38 8.31
N SER A 347 -22.73 3.42 7.49
CA SER A 347 -23.46 2.24 7.95
C SER A 347 -22.57 0.98 7.99
N GLU A 348 -23.01 -0.05 8.72
CA GLU A 348 -22.31 -1.35 8.74
C GLU A 348 -22.26 -1.99 7.35
N ASP A 349 -23.33 -1.91 6.57
CA ASP A 349 -23.35 -2.46 5.21
C ASP A 349 -22.37 -1.71 4.31
N PHE A 350 -22.29 -0.40 4.41
CA PHE A 350 -21.26 0.39 3.72
C PHE A 350 -19.87 -0.07 4.13
N TRP A 351 -19.60 -0.16 5.43
CA TRP A 351 -18.30 -0.58 5.95
C TRP A 351 -17.91 -1.98 5.47
N ASN A 352 -18.79 -2.95 5.52
CA ASN A 352 -18.51 -4.32 5.09
C ASN A 352 -18.07 -4.39 3.63
N ASN A 353 -18.67 -3.58 2.75
CA ASN A 353 -18.28 -3.49 1.35
C ASN A 353 -16.95 -2.74 1.15
N VAL A 354 -16.70 -1.67 1.91
CA VAL A 354 -15.41 -0.96 1.89
C VAL A 354 -14.29 -1.87 2.40
N LYS A 355 -14.54 -2.65 3.44
CA LYS A 355 -13.61 -3.66 3.95
C LYS A 355 -13.21 -4.66 2.87
N GLU A 356 -14.14 -5.07 2.00
CA GLU A 356 -13.83 -5.94 0.87
C GLU A 356 -12.91 -5.24 -0.16
N ILE A 357 -13.10 -3.92 -0.41
CA ILE A 357 -12.17 -3.14 -1.24
C ILE A 357 -10.77 -3.14 -0.63
N ILE A 358 -10.65 -2.87 0.66
CA ILE A 358 -9.36 -2.87 1.37
C ILE A 358 -8.69 -4.25 1.26
N GLN A 359 -9.43 -5.33 1.49
CA GLN A 359 -8.93 -6.69 1.35
C GLN A 359 -8.50 -7.03 -0.08
N LYS A 360 -9.18 -6.50 -1.11
CA LYS A 360 -8.74 -6.63 -2.50
C LYS A 360 -7.48 -5.80 -2.78
N LEU A 361 -7.39 -4.60 -2.22
CA LEU A 361 -6.18 -3.78 -2.33
C LEU A 361 -4.97 -4.45 -1.68
N ASP A 362 -5.17 -5.26 -0.63
CA ASP A 362 -4.10 -6.03 0.00
C ASP A 362 -3.51 -7.12 -0.90
N ASP A 363 -4.25 -7.58 -1.90
CA ASP A 363 -3.73 -8.50 -2.92
C ASP A 363 -2.71 -7.84 -3.86
N TYR A 364 -2.73 -6.51 -3.94
CA TYR A 364 -1.82 -5.76 -4.79
C TYR A 364 -0.48 -5.54 -4.13
N SER A 365 0.56 -5.75 -4.93
CA SER A 365 1.91 -5.45 -4.50
C SER A 365 2.11 -3.95 -4.29
N SER A 366 2.41 -3.56 -3.07
CA SER A 366 2.84 -2.19 -2.78
C SER A 366 4.17 -1.82 -3.46
N PHE A 367 4.91 -2.80 -4.01
CA PHE A 367 6.22 -2.63 -4.61
C PHE A 367 6.18 -2.49 -6.14
N SER A 368 5.04 -2.77 -6.77
CA SER A 368 4.88 -2.70 -8.23
C SER A 368 4.57 -1.29 -8.76
N PHE A 369 4.68 -0.24 -7.94
CA PHE A 369 4.56 1.15 -8.37
C PHE A 369 5.68 1.64 -9.30
N ASN A 370 6.29 0.75 -10.09
CA ASN A 370 7.04 1.14 -11.26
C ASN A 370 6.10 1.53 -12.41
N VAL A 371 5.12 2.37 -12.10
CA VAL A 371 4.39 3.06 -13.14
C VAL A 371 5.38 4.01 -13.79
N LYS A 372 5.81 3.73 -15.01
CA LYS A 372 6.35 4.77 -15.85
C LYS A 372 5.29 5.86 -15.89
N TYR A 373 5.59 6.99 -15.25
CA TYR A 373 4.74 8.15 -15.30
C TYR A 373 4.57 8.49 -16.78
N ASN A 374 3.40 8.25 -17.32
CA ASN A 374 3.03 8.72 -18.63
C ASN A 374 2.30 10.05 -18.41
N PRO A 375 2.86 11.18 -18.82
CA PRO A 375 2.27 12.50 -18.57
C PRO A 375 1.12 12.83 -19.53
N GLU A 376 0.63 11.89 -20.36
CA GLU A 376 -0.51 12.05 -21.24
C GLU A 376 -1.83 11.69 -20.58
#